data_93a88bf2a8ce0bf30f71792028b2f9b5
#
_entry.id   93a88bf2a8ce0bf30f71792028b2f9b5
#
_cell.length_a   1.000
_cell.length_b   1.000
_cell.length_c   1.000
_cell.angle_alpha   90.00
_cell.angle_beta   90.00
_cell.angle_gamma   90.00
#
_symmetry.space_group_name_H-M   'P 1'
#
loop_
_entity.id
_entity.type
_entity.pdbx_description
1 polymer ?
#
loop_
_entity_poly.entity_id
_entity_poly.type
_entity_poly.pdbx_seq_one_letter_code
_entity_poly.pdbx_strand_id
1 'polypeptide(L)'
;MEFTFDNNIPIYIQVLEYMKIYLISGVFKCGEKLPSVREFATTFKVNPNTMQKALSELESMNLIYTERTNGKYVTNDAKLIEKLKDEYAITLAKSYFQGMKKIGLGKADSIKYLEGIDE
;
A
#
# COMPACT_ATOMS: atom_id res chain seq x y z
N MET A 1 -12.22 -10.60 -2.91
CA MET A 1 -11.93 -9.23 -2.44
C MET A 1 -12.35 -8.23 -3.50
N GLU A 2 -13.12 -7.23 -3.10
CA GLU A 2 -13.59 -6.21 -4.02
C GLU A 2 -12.72 -4.98 -3.93
N PHE A 3 -12.41 -4.40 -5.10
CA PHE A 3 -11.64 -3.17 -5.18
C PHE A 3 -12.54 -2.07 -5.71
N THR A 4 -12.59 -0.96 -4.98
CA THR A 4 -13.38 0.20 -5.36
C THR A 4 -12.43 1.26 -5.88
N PHE A 5 -12.67 1.77 -7.08
CA PHE A 5 -11.82 2.78 -7.70
C PHE A 5 -12.57 4.11 -7.85
N ASP A 6 -11.85 5.19 -7.55
CA ASP A 6 -12.32 6.56 -7.77
C ASP A 6 -12.04 6.93 -9.22
N ASN A 7 -13.07 7.35 -9.95
CA ASN A 7 -12.95 7.70 -11.38
C ASN A 7 -12.14 8.98 -11.62
N ASN A 8 -11.91 9.77 -10.58
CA ASN A 8 -11.17 11.04 -10.70
C ASN A 8 -9.65 10.87 -10.55
N ILE A 9 -9.19 9.68 -10.22
CA ILE A 9 -7.77 9.37 -10.01
C ILE A 9 -7.38 8.26 -10.99
N PRO A 10 -6.22 8.37 -11.66
CA PRO A 10 -5.76 7.30 -12.55
C PRO A 10 -5.78 5.94 -11.84
N ILE A 11 -6.30 4.94 -12.53
CA ILE A 11 -6.48 3.60 -11.94
C ILE A 11 -5.14 3.02 -11.48
N TYR A 12 -4.05 3.19 -12.25
CA TYR A 12 -2.77 2.60 -11.88
C TYR A 12 -2.24 3.14 -10.55
N ILE A 13 -2.53 4.41 -10.21
CA ILE A 13 -2.12 5.00 -8.94
C ILE A 13 -2.85 4.32 -7.79
N GLN A 14 -4.12 4.02 -7.97
CA GLN A 14 -4.93 3.34 -6.95
C GLN A 14 -4.48 1.89 -6.77
N VAL A 15 -4.19 1.20 -7.87
CA VAL A 15 -3.64 -0.16 -7.83
C VAL A 15 -2.29 -0.16 -7.10
N LEU A 16 -1.44 0.82 -7.41
CA LEU A 16 -0.15 0.99 -6.76
C LEU A 16 -0.30 1.12 -5.23
N GLU A 17 -1.27 1.91 -4.78
CA GLU A 17 -1.53 2.07 -3.35
C GLU A 17 -2.01 0.77 -2.70
N TYR A 18 -2.91 0.03 -3.34
CA TYR A 18 -3.33 -1.29 -2.84
C TYR A 18 -2.12 -2.23 -2.70
N MET A 19 -1.25 -2.25 -3.70
CA MET A 19 -0.05 -3.11 -3.67
C MET A 19 0.89 -2.71 -2.54
N LYS A 20 1.12 -1.42 -2.33
CA LYS A 20 1.95 -0.94 -1.21
C LYS A 20 1.38 -1.42 0.12
N ILE A 21 0.08 -1.30 0.30
CA ILE A 21 -0.58 -1.75 1.54
C ILE A 21 -0.38 -3.25 1.73
N TYR A 22 -0.51 -4.06 0.68
CA TYR A 22 -0.27 -5.50 0.78
C TYR A 22 1.17 -5.82 1.19
N LEU A 23 2.15 -5.04 0.72
CA LEU A 23 3.54 -5.24 1.08
C LEU A 23 3.81 -4.89 2.53
N ILE A 24 3.29 -3.75 3.02
CA ILE A 24 3.55 -3.31 4.38
C ILE A 24 2.71 -4.04 5.42
N SER A 25 1.56 -4.57 5.04
CA SER A 25 0.70 -5.32 5.96
C SER A 25 1.08 -6.80 6.06
N GLY A 26 2.02 -7.25 5.22
CA GLY A 26 2.48 -8.64 5.24
C GLY A 26 1.63 -9.62 4.46
N VAL A 27 0.69 -9.14 3.65
CA VAL A 27 -0.06 -10.01 2.74
C VAL A 27 0.91 -10.68 1.77
N PHE A 28 1.86 -9.92 1.25
CA PHE A 28 3.00 -10.47 0.51
C PHE A 28 4.25 -10.23 1.33
N LYS A 29 4.97 -11.30 1.66
CA LYS A 29 6.12 -11.25 2.55
C LYS A 29 7.42 -11.01 1.79
N CYS A 30 8.43 -10.51 2.50
CA CYS A 30 9.75 -10.32 1.91
C CYS A 30 10.24 -11.59 1.21
N GLY A 31 10.73 -11.43 -0.01
CA GLY A 31 11.25 -12.55 -0.81
C GLY A 31 10.20 -13.43 -1.45
N GLU A 32 8.93 -13.18 -1.18
CA GLU A 32 7.84 -14.00 -1.73
C GLU A 32 7.67 -13.74 -3.23
N LYS A 33 7.41 -14.82 -3.97
CA LYS A 33 7.07 -14.71 -5.39
C LYS A 33 5.66 -14.16 -5.53
N LEU A 34 5.52 -13.15 -6.38
CA LEU A 34 4.23 -12.52 -6.65
C LEU A 34 3.48 -13.25 -7.78
N PRO A 35 2.14 -13.16 -7.77
CA PRO A 35 1.36 -13.55 -8.95
C PRO A 35 1.83 -12.79 -10.19
N SER A 36 1.53 -13.34 -11.36
CA SER A 36 1.89 -12.69 -12.64
C SER A 36 1.09 -11.41 -12.85
N VAL A 37 1.55 -10.57 -13.78
CA VAL A 37 0.83 -9.37 -14.20
C VAL A 37 -0.60 -9.71 -14.60
N ARG A 38 -0.75 -10.78 -15.36
CA ARG A 38 -2.07 -11.23 -15.85
C ARG A 38 -2.99 -11.65 -14.69
N GLU A 39 -2.45 -12.39 -13.73
CA GLU A 39 -3.21 -12.81 -12.55
C GLU A 39 -3.64 -11.60 -11.72
N PHE A 40 -2.73 -10.66 -11.47
CA PHE A 40 -3.07 -9.43 -10.77
C PHE A 40 -4.11 -8.60 -11.51
N ALA A 41 -3.96 -8.48 -12.85
CA ALA A 41 -4.91 -7.73 -13.64
C ALA A 41 -6.33 -8.33 -13.54
N THR A 42 -6.42 -9.65 -13.51
CA THR A 42 -7.69 -10.35 -13.33
C THR A 42 -8.25 -10.09 -11.93
N THR A 43 -7.41 -10.19 -10.90
CA THR A 43 -7.81 -9.97 -9.50
C THR A 43 -8.32 -8.55 -9.28
N PHE A 44 -7.58 -7.56 -9.77
CA PHE A 44 -7.97 -6.15 -9.64
C PHE A 44 -9.04 -5.72 -10.63
N LYS A 45 -9.32 -6.56 -11.63
CA LYS A 45 -10.27 -6.24 -12.72
C LYS A 45 -9.85 -5.00 -13.48
N VAL A 46 -8.58 -4.92 -13.83
CA VAL A 46 -8.00 -3.81 -14.57
C VAL A 46 -7.29 -4.32 -15.82
N ASN A 47 -7.02 -3.41 -16.75
CA ASN A 47 -6.26 -3.69 -17.95
C ASN A 47 -4.85 -4.16 -17.57
N PRO A 48 -4.31 -5.21 -18.22
CA PRO A 48 -2.93 -5.67 -17.96
C PRO A 48 -1.87 -4.58 -18.10
N ASN A 49 -2.05 -3.64 -19.03
CA ASN A 49 -1.11 -2.51 -19.19
C ASN A 49 -1.14 -1.59 -17.97
N THR A 50 -2.31 -1.36 -17.40
CA THR A 50 -2.49 -0.58 -16.16
C THR A 50 -1.78 -1.29 -15.01
N MET A 51 -1.97 -2.60 -14.89
CA MET A 51 -1.31 -3.39 -13.86
C MET A 51 0.21 -3.37 -14.02
N GLN A 52 0.69 -3.52 -15.26
CA GLN A 52 2.13 -3.47 -15.55
C GLN A 52 2.73 -2.12 -15.14
N LYS A 53 2.01 -1.03 -15.38
CA LYS A 53 2.47 0.31 -14.99
C LYS A 53 2.63 0.42 -13.48
N ALA A 54 1.66 -0.08 -12.72
CA ALA A 54 1.73 -0.08 -11.26
C ALA A 54 2.91 -0.91 -10.76
N LEU A 55 3.12 -2.10 -11.33
CA LEU A 55 4.23 -2.97 -10.94
C LEU A 55 5.58 -2.35 -11.30
N SER A 56 5.67 -1.66 -12.44
CA SER A 56 6.89 -0.95 -12.83
C SER A 56 7.24 0.16 -11.84
N GLU A 57 6.25 0.87 -11.32
CA GLU A 57 6.46 1.88 -10.29
C GLU A 57 7.00 1.25 -8.99
N LEU A 58 6.42 0.12 -8.58
CA LEU A 58 6.92 -0.60 -7.40
C LEU A 58 8.37 -1.05 -7.59
N GLU A 59 8.70 -1.50 -8.79
CA GLU A 59 10.06 -1.92 -9.11
C GLU A 59 11.02 -0.74 -9.08
N SER A 60 10.61 0.42 -9.58
CA SER A 60 11.43 1.64 -9.54
C SER A 60 11.70 2.11 -8.10
N MET A 61 10.82 1.76 -7.16
CA MET A 61 10.99 2.04 -5.74
C MET A 61 11.79 0.95 -5.01
N ASN A 62 12.23 -0.06 -5.73
CA ASN A 62 12.94 -1.23 -5.18
C ASN A 62 12.11 -2.08 -4.22
N LEU A 63 10.78 -1.95 -4.27
CA LEU A 63 9.88 -2.73 -3.41
C LEU A 63 9.65 -4.14 -3.95
N ILE A 64 9.79 -4.31 -5.25
CA ILE A 64 9.75 -5.61 -5.92
C ILE A 64 10.89 -5.67 -6.93
N TYR A 65 11.23 -6.88 -7.36
CA TYR A 65 12.23 -7.08 -8.40
C TYR A 65 11.80 -8.20 -9.33
N THR A 66 12.32 -8.15 -10.54
CA THR A 66 12.04 -9.17 -11.56
C THR A 66 13.22 -10.10 -11.69
N GLU A 67 12.97 -11.40 -11.57
CA GLU A 67 13.93 -12.44 -11.93
C GLU A 67 13.64 -12.87 -13.35
N ARG A 68 14.69 -12.92 -14.15
CA ARG A 68 14.62 -13.05 -15.59
C ARG A 68 13.75 -14.21 -16.10
N THR A 69 13.78 -15.36 -15.41
CA THR A 69 13.08 -16.54 -15.84
C THR A 69 11.95 -16.97 -14.89
N ASN A 70 11.85 -16.35 -13.73
CA ASN A 70 10.96 -16.83 -12.67
C ASN A 70 9.83 -15.87 -12.32
N GLY A 71 9.88 -14.63 -12.78
CA GLY A 71 8.84 -13.63 -12.50
C GLY A 71 9.25 -12.58 -11.49
N LYS A 72 8.25 -12.05 -10.78
CA LYS A 72 8.44 -10.93 -9.86
C LYS A 72 8.38 -11.39 -8.41
N TYR A 73 9.19 -10.73 -7.58
CA TYR A 73 9.35 -11.07 -6.16
C TYR A 73 9.31 -9.82 -5.31
N VAL A 74 8.82 -9.96 -4.08
CA VAL A 74 8.92 -8.90 -3.07
C VAL A 74 10.39 -8.73 -2.68
N THR A 75 10.81 -7.50 -2.44
CA THR A 75 12.18 -7.21 -1.97
C THR A 75 12.52 -8.02 -0.73
N ASN A 76 13.79 -8.38 -0.58
CA ASN A 76 14.30 -9.00 0.64
C ASN A 76 14.70 -7.94 1.68
N ASP A 77 14.63 -6.67 1.33
CA ASP A 77 15.01 -5.57 2.22
C ASP A 77 13.88 -5.24 3.19
N ALA A 78 13.86 -5.93 4.31
CA ALA A 78 12.86 -5.74 5.35
C ALA A 78 12.87 -4.31 5.92
N LYS A 79 14.03 -3.65 5.93
CA LYS A 79 14.15 -2.27 6.42
C LYS A 79 13.44 -1.29 5.49
N LEU A 80 13.49 -1.52 4.18
CA LEU A 80 12.79 -0.69 3.20
C LEU A 80 11.28 -0.80 3.41
N ILE A 81 10.77 -2.01 3.60
CA ILE A 81 9.34 -2.24 3.88
C ILE A 81 8.94 -1.55 5.19
N GLU A 82 9.75 -1.67 6.22
CA GLU A 82 9.49 -1.04 7.53
C GLU A 82 9.46 0.49 7.41
N LYS A 83 10.39 1.05 6.64
CA LYS A 83 10.41 2.49 6.39
C LYS A 83 9.13 2.96 5.68
N LEU A 84 8.68 2.21 4.69
CA LEU A 84 7.43 2.52 4.00
C LEU A 84 6.24 2.46 4.94
N LYS A 85 6.21 1.45 5.82
CA LYS A 85 5.17 1.29 6.83
C LYS A 85 5.13 2.49 7.77
N ASP A 86 6.31 2.93 8.24
CA ASP A 86 6.42 4.09 9.11
C ASP A 86 5.88 5.36 8.44
N GLU A 87 6.21 5.56 7.17
CA GLU A 87 5.73 6.72 6.40
C GLU A 87 4.20 6.72 6.30
N TYR A 88 3.60 5.56 6.05
CA TYR A 88 2.15 5.41 6.03
C TYR A 88 1.54 5.71 7.40
N ALA A 89 2.13 5.15 8.46
CA ALA A 89 1.66 5.34 9.82
C ALA A 89 1.68 6.82 10.21
N ILE A 90 2.77 7.53 9.90
CA ILE A 90 2.90 8.96 10.18
C ILE A 90 1.84 9.76 9.42
N THR A 91 1.64 9.46 8.14
CA THR A 91 0.63 10.15 7.32
C THR A 91 -0.77 9.95 7.89
N LEU A 92 -1.12 8.73 8.27
CA LEU A 92 -2.42 8.42 8.87
C LEU A 92 -2.60 9.12 10.21
N ALA A 93 -1.55 9.12 11.03
CA ALA A 93 -1.58 9.77 12.35
C ALA A 93 -1.78 11.27 12.20
N LYS A 94 -1.05 11.92 11.28
CA LYS A 94 -1.20 13.34 11.02
C LYS A 94 -2.60 13.69 10.52
N SER A 95 -3.14 12.89 9.61
CA SER A 95 -4.48 13.09 9.08
C SER A 95 -5.52 13.02 10.19
N TYR A 96 -5.42 12.00 11.05
CA TYR A 96 -6.30 11.84 12.20
C TYR A 96 -6.23 13.05 13.12
N PHE A 97 -5.02 13.46 13.49
CA PHE A 97 -4.80 14.60 14.41
C PHE A 97 -5.32 15.89 13.81
N GLN A 98 -5.08 16.15 12.54
CA GLN A 98 -5.59 17.35 11.87
C GLN A 98 -7.13 17.36 11.88
N GLY A 99 -7.77 16.23 11.69
CA GLY A 99 -9.22 16.12 11.80
C GLY A 99 -9.72 16.43 13.21
N MET A 100 -9.03 15.92 14.23
CA MET A 100 -9.35 16.19 15.63
C MET A 100 -9.23 17.68 15.96
N LYS A 101 -8.17 18.33 15.48
CA LYS A 101 -7.97 19.76 15.68
C LYS A 101 -9.11 20.59 15.09
N LYS A 102 -9.62 20.19 13.93
CA LYS A 102 -10.74 20.90 13.29
C LYS A 102 -12.00 20.94 14.15
N ILE A 103 -12.20 19.93 14.98
CA ILE A 103 -13.35 19.86 15.88
C ILE A 103 -12.99 20.34 17.30
N GLY A 104 -11.84 20.96 17.48
CA GLY A 104 -11.44 21.58 18.74
C GLY A 104 -10.73 20.66 19.72
N LEU A 105 -10.26 19.50 19.27
CA LEU A 105 -9.57 18.54 20.14
C LEU A 105 -8.07 18.56 19.93
N GLY A 106 -7.32 18.52 21.03
CA GLY A 106 -5.86 18.51 21.00
C GLY A 106 -5.29 17.13 21.04
N LYS A 107 -3.94 17.06 21.25
CA LYS A 107 -3.22 15.78 21.23
C LYS A 107 -3.67 14.85 22.35
N ALA A 108 -3.81 15.35 23.58
CA ALA A 108 -4.22 14.54 24.72
C ALA A 108 -5.58 13.91 24.48
N ASP A 109 -6.54 14.69 23.96
CA ASP A 109 -7.87 14.20 23.62
C ASP A 109 -7.78 13.14 22.51
N SER A 110 -6.94 13.39 21.52
CA SER A 110 -6.77 12.47 20.39
C SER A 110 -6.25 11.10 20.84
N ILE A 111 -5.30 11.11 21.77
CA ILE A 111 -4.77 9.87 22.36
C ILE A 111 -5.86 9.17 23.17
N LYS A 112 -6.63 9.92 23.95
CA LYS A 112 -7.72 9.41 24.75
C LYS A 112 -8.76 8.65 23.90
N TYR A 113 -9.16 9.26 22.79
CA TYR A 113 -10.12 8.61 21.89
C TYR A 113 -9.58 7.35 21.26
N LEU A 114 -8.28 7.32 20.91
CA LEU A 114 -7.66 6.11 20.41
C LEU A 114 -7.67 4.98 21.46
N GLU A 115 -7.35 5.32 22.70
CA GLU A 115 -7.38 4.36 23.81
C GLU A 115 -8.78 3.80 24.08
N GLY A 116 -9.82 4.59 23.77
CA GLY A 116 -11.19 4.17 23.95
C GLY A 116 -11.75 3.28 22.84
N ILE A 117 -10.99 3.07 21.78
CA ILE A 117 -11.40 2.18 20.70
C ILE A 117 -11.22 0.74 21.14
N ASP A 118 -12.30 -0.01 21.13
CA ASP A 118 -12.30 -1.42 21.49
C ASP A 118 -12.12 -2.25 20.22
N GLU A 119 -11.04 -3.00 20.16
CA GLU A 119 -10.68 -3.73 18.96
C GLU A 119 -10.50 -5.21 19.21
#